data_59f26f6036ce7496ccc19e1f4b621927
#
_entry.id   59f26f6036ce7496ccc19e1f4b621927
#
_cell.length_a   1.000
_cell.length_b   1.000
_cell.length_c   1.000
_cell.angle_alpha   90.00
_cell.angle_beta   90.00
_cell.angle_gamma   90.00
#
_symmetry.space_group_name_H-M   'P 1'
#
loop_
_entity.id
_entity.type
_entity.pdbx_description
1 polymer ?
#
loop_
_entity_poly.entity_id
_entity_poly.type
_entity_poly.pdbx_seq_one_letter_code
_entity_poly.pdbx_strand_id
1 'polypeptide(L)'
;MKANDVSLLIIVLSFFIGAFSYAYMPDIMPTHWNAQGEIDGYMDKFWGLFLLPMISFGIFALFVYLPKFEPRKNNLEAFKDYYEGIALITVGFLFYIYILSILAAIGYQFNMVQMMAPAFGALLYYVGVVLEKTKSNFFVGIRTPWTISDRSEEHTSELQSRITIS
;
A
#
# COMPACT_ATOMS: atom_id res chain seq x y z
N MET A 1 7.25 13.58 -12.44
CA MET A 1 7.01 12.12 -12.50
C MET A 1 5.65 11.85 -11.85
N LYS A 2 4.84 10.97 -12.44
CA LYS A 2 3.59 10.53 -11.81
C LYS A 2 3.90 9.58 -10.64
N ALA A 3 2.99 9.43 -9.69
CA ALA A 3 3.19 8.55 -8.54
C ALA A 3 3.52 7.10 -8.96
N ASN A 4 2.84 6.61 -10.00
CA ASN A 4 3.11 5.27 -10.56
C ASN A 4 4.52 5.11 -11.13
N ASP A 5 5.09 6.16 -11.76
CA ASP A 5 6.46 6.11 -12.28
C ASP A 5 7.47 5.99 -11.13
N VAL A 6 7.23 6.74 -10.03
CA VAL A 6 8.07 6.69 -8.82
C VAL A 6 7.96 5.31 -8.15
N SER A 7 6.75 4.77 -8.04
CA SER A 7 6.56 3.41 -7.49
C SER A 7 7.32 2.35 -8.28
N LEU A 8 7.23 2.41 -9.62
CA LEU A 8 7.95 1.48 -10.48
C LEU A 8 9.48 1.64 -10.32
N LEU A 9 9.97 2.87 -10.22
CA LEU A 9 11.39 3.14 -9.99
C LEU A 9 11.88 2.54 -8.67
N ILE A 10 11.11 2.69 -7.58
CA ILE A 10 11.44 2.10 -6.27
C ILE A 10 11.50 0.57 -6.36
N ILE A 11 10.54 -0.06 -7.06
CA ILE A 11 10.53 -1.52 -7.24
C ILE A 11 11.76 -1.99 -8.03
N VAL A 12 12.07 -1.33 -9.16
CA VAL A 12 13.25 -1.65 -9.96
C VAL A 12 14.53 -1.48 -9.13
N LEU A 13 14.62 -0.40 -8.35
CA LEU A 13 15.73 -0.16 -7.43
C LEU A 13 15.86 -1.28 -6.39
N SER A 14 14.74 -1.78 -5.85
CA SER A 14 14.74 -2.89 -4.89
C SER A 14 15.34 -4.17 -5.50
N PHE A 15 14.95 -4.52 -6.72
CA PHE A 15 15.52 -5.65 -7.44
C PHE A 15 17.00 -5.45 -7.74
N PHE A 16 17.39 -4.24 -8.12
CA PHE A 16 18.80 -3.91 -8.38
C PHE A 16 19.65 -4.03 -7.10
N ILE A 17 19.17 -3.49 -5.97
CA ILE A 17 19.81 -3.63 -4.66
C ILE A 17 19.95 -5.11 -4.30
N GLY A 18 18.88 -5.92 -4.47
CA GLY A 18 18.91 -7.35 -4.20
C GLY A 18 19.97 -8.09 -5.03
N ALA A 19 20.00 -7.82 -6.34
CA ALA A 19 20.97 -8.45 -7.24
C ALA A 19 22.41 -8.03 -6.91
N PHE A 20 22.65 -6.73 -6.67
CA PHE A 20 23.96 -6.21 -6.33
C PHE A 20 24.48 -6.74 -4.98
N SER A 21 23.61 -6.80 -3.97
CA SER A 21 24.00 -7.24 -2.63
C SER A 21 24.06 -8.77 -2.47
N TYR A 22 23.54 -9.54 -3.42
CA TYR A 22 23.42 -11.01 -3.32
C TYR A 22 24.74 -11.72 -2.96
N ALA A 23 25.86 -11.28 -3.55
CA ALA A 23 27.18 -11.87 -3.29
C ALA A 23 27.74 -11.54 -1.89
N TYR A 24 27.23 -10.49 -1.25
CA TYR A 24 27.73 -9.98 0.03
C TYR A 24 26.85 -10.36 1.22
N MET A 25 25.65 -10.87 0.96
CA MET A 25 24.71 -11.25 2.02
C MET A 25 25.00 -12.65 2.57
N PRO A 26 24.72 -12.88 3.87
CA PRO A 26 24.80 -14.20 4.45
C PRO A 26 23.81 -15.16 3.77
N ASP A 27 24.11 -16.47 3.79
CA ASP A 27 23.26 -17.47 3.13
C ASP A 27 21.85 -17.56 3.70
N ILE A 28 21.69 -17.17 4.96
CA ILE A 28 20.40 -17.11 5.67
C ILE A 28 20.21 -15.68 6.20
N MET A 29 19.08 -15.08 5.87
CA MET A 29 18.74 -13.70 6.23
C MET A 29 17.53 -13.66 7.17
N PRO A 30 17.47 -12.71 8.13
CA PRO A 30 16.30 -12.48 8.95
C PRO A 30 15.14 -11.98 8.08
N THR A 31 13.96 -12.58 8.24
CA THR A 31 12.77 -12.26 7.44
C THR A 31 11.50 -12.14 8.27
N HIS A 32 11.55 -12.49 9.55
CA HIS A 32 10.44 -12.34 10.47
C HIS A 32 10.92 -11.83 11.84
N TRP A 33 10.09 -11.00 12.49
CA TRP A 33 10.31 -10.43 13.81
C TRP A 33 9.06 -10.60 14.66
N ASN A 34 9.25 -10.96 15.92
CA ASN A 34 8.17 -11.09 16.90
C ASN A 34 7.61 -9.71 17.31
N ALA A 35 6.56 -9.72 18.15
CA ALA A 35 5.95 -8.50 18.66
C ALA A 35 6.88 -7.63 19.54
N GLN A 36 7.96 -8.21 20.07
CA GLN A 36 9.01 -7.53 20.80
C GLN A 36 10.05 -6.85 19.88
N GLY A 37 9.95 -7.09 18.56
CA GLY A 37 10.87 -6.57 17.55
C GLY A 37 12.18 -7.36 17.43
N GLU A 38 12.22 -8.58 17.96
CA GLU A 38 13.35 -9.50 17.91
C GLU A 38 13.20 -10.46 16.73
N ILE A 39 14.32 -10.86 16.11
CA ILE A 39 14.33 -11.79 14.99
C ILE A 39 13.94 -13.18 15.48
N ASP A 40 12.89 -13.76 14.92
CA ASP A 40 12.39 -15.10 15.23
C ASP A 40 12.15 -15.97 13.97
N GLY A 41 12.48 -15.46 12.78
CA GLY A 41 12.39 -16.21 11.54
C GLY A 41 13.43 -15.80 10.50
N TYR A 42 13.91 -16.82 9.77
CA TYR A 42 14.95 -16.66 8.77
C TYR A 42 14.56 -17.39 7.48
N MET A 43 15.07 -16.90 6.35
CA MET A 43 14.97 -17.56 5.05
C MET A 43 16.32 -17.59 4.34
N ASP A 44 16.44 -18.43 3.31
CA ASP A 44 17.54 -18.37 2.35
C ASP A 44 17.67 -16.96 1.75
N LYS A 45 18.92 -16.55 1.48
CA LYS A 45 19.22 -15.19 0.98
C LYS A 45 18.46 -14.80 -0.29
N PHE A 46 18.14 -15.77 -1.16
CA PHE A 46 17.33 -15.48 -2.34
C PHE A 46 15.96 -14.91 -1.93
N TRP A 47 15.28 -15.61 -1.04
CA TRP A 47 13.98 -15.16 -0.54
C TRP A 47 14.10 -13.91 0.34
N GLY A 48 15.13 -13.80 1.16
CA GLY A 48 15.41 -12.61 1.96
C GLY A 48 15.58 -11.33 1.13
N LEU A 49 16.18 -11.45 -0.06
CA LEU A 49 16.43 -10.33 -0.96
C LEU A 49 15.31 -10.05 -1.96
N PHE A 50 14.61 -11.07 -2.44
CA PHE A 50 13.69 -10.88 -3.56
C PHE A 50 12.20 -11.00 -3.20
N LEU A 51 11.85 -11.55 -2.04
CA LEU A 51 10.44 -11.74 -1.66
C LEU A 51 9.70 -10.39 -1.54
N LEU A 52 10.26 -9.42 -0.80
CA LEU A 52 9.64 -8.09 -0.64
C LEU A 52 9.56 -7.30 -1.96
N PRO A 53 10.61 -7.23 -2.81
CA PRO A 53 10.50 -6.69 -4.16
C PRO A 53 9.41 -7.35 -5.01
N MET A 54 9.26 -8.69 -4.96
CA MET A 54 8.23 -9.41 -5.69
C MET A 54 6.83 -9.09 -5.16
N ILE A 55 6.65 -9.06 -3.84
CA ILE A 55 5.38 -8.64 -3.20
C ILE A 55 5.05 -7.20 -3.60
N SER A 56 6.03 -6.28 -3.54
CA SER A 56 5.85 -4.87 -3.92
C SER A 56 5.39 -4.74 -5.38
N PHE A 57 5.99 -5.52 -6.29
CA PHE A 57 5.58 -5.56 -7.70
C PHE A 57 4.15 -6.10 -7.85
N GLY A 58 3.81 -7.19 -7.15
CA GLY A 58 2.46 -7.76 -7.17
C GLY A 58 1.40 -6.79 -6.67
N ILE A 59 1.67 -6.11 -5.55
CA ILE A 59 0.77 -5.10 -4.99
C ILE A 59 0.65 -3.90 -5.95
N PHE A 60 1.75 -3.41 -6.50
CA PHE A 60 1.73 -2.32 -7.48
C PHE A 60 0.93 -2.71 -8.72
N ALA A 61 1.14 -3.91 -9.26
CA ALA A 61 0.37 -4.41 -10.40
C ALA A 61 -1.13 -4.46 -10.07
N LEU A 62 -1.50 -4.93 -8.86
CA LEU A 62 -2.88 -4.93 -8.39
C LEU A 62 -3.46 -3.51 -8.42
N PHE A 63 -2.76 -2.51 -7.88
CA PHE A 63 -3.21 -1.11 -7.90
C PHE A 63 -3.35 -0.56 -9.32
N VAL A 64 -2.48 -0.92 -10.25
CA VAL A 64 -2.56 -0.47 -11.66
C VAL A 64 -3.71 -1.15 -12.42
N TYR A 65 -4.00 -2.42 -12.13
CA TYR A 65 -5.01 -3.18 -12.86
C TYR A 65 -6.41 -3.07 -12.26
N LEU A 66 -6.54 -2.97 -10.93
CA LEU A 66 -7.84 -2.92 -10.24
C LEU A 66 -8.78 -1.82 -10.78
N PRO A 67 -8.32 -0.59 -11.06
CA PRO A 67 -9.15 0.47 -11.63
C PRO A 67 -9.78 0.14 -12.99
N LYS A 68 -9.18 -0.77 -13.76
CA LYS A 68 -9.71 -1.16 -15.08
C LYS A 68 -11.03 -1.93 -14.97
N PHE A 69 -11.28 -2.56 -13.81
CA PHE A 69 -12.49 -3.31 -13.50
C PHE A 69 -13.53 -2.48 -12.74
N GLU A 70 -13.25 -1.19 -12.45
CA GLU A 70 -14.19 -0.31 -11.75
C GLU A 70 -15.37 0.08 -12.66
N PRO A 71 -16.61 -0.28 -12.32
CA PRO A 71 -17.79 0.09 -13.09
C PRO A 71 -18.05 1.61 -13.09
N ARG A 72 -17.63 2.31 -12.02
CA ARG A 72 -17.83 3.75 -11.81
C ARG A 72 -16.56 4.54 -12.09
N LYS A 73 -16.04 4.45 -13.32
CA LYS A 73 -14.77 5.07 -13.74
C LYS A 73 -14.70 6.57 -13.46
N ASN A 74 -15.78 7.31 -13.67
CA ASN A 74 -15.82 8.75 -13.44
C ASN A 74 -15.58 9.11 -11.97
N ASN A 75 -16.02 8.27 -11.03
CA ASN A 75 -15.78 8.50 -9.61
C ASN A 75 -14.33 8.23 -9.25
N LEU A 76 -13.69 7.24 -9.89
CA LEU A 76 -12.30 6.92 -9.68
C LEU A 76 -11.37 8.02 -10.23
N GLU A 77 -11.70 8.59 -11.40
CA GLU A 77 -10.94 9.68 -11.99
C GLU A 77 -10.91 10.93 -11.09
N ALA A 78 -11.98 11.19 -10.36
CA ALA A 78 -12.08 12.35 -9.46
C ALA A 78 -11.09 12.30 -8.27
N PHE A 79 -10.57 11.13 -7.89
CA PHE A 79 -9.58 10.99 -6.82
C PHE A 79 -8.36 10.16 -7.23
N LYS A 80 -8.09 10.08 -8.52
CA LYS A 80 -7.02 9.29 -9.11
C LYS A 80 -5.64 9.55 -8.47
N ASP A 81 -5.31 10.82 -8.25
CA ASP A 81 -4.03 11.19 -7.66
C ASP A 81 -3.87 10.65 -6.24
N TYR A 82 -4.94 10.66 -5.44
CA TYR A 82 -4.95 10.06 -4.11
C TYR A 82 -4.82 8.54 -4.16
N TYR A 83 -5.47 7.91 -5.13
CA TYR A 83 -5.39 6.47 -5.34
C TYR A 83 -3.98 6.02 -5.77
N GLU A 84 -3.37 6.72 -6.73
CA GLU A 84 -1.97 6.49 -7.11
C GLU A 84 -1.02 6.76 -5.93
N GLY A 85 -1.36 7.72 -5.07
CA GLY A 85 -0.62 8.00 -3.85
C GLY A 85 -0.65 6.85 -2.83
N ILE A 86 -1.77 6.09 -2.70
CA ILE A 86 -1.79 4.88 -1.85
C ILE A 86 -0.80 3.85 -2.38
N ALA A 87 -0.77 3.62 -3.68
CA ALA A 87 0.18 2.69 -4.29
C ALA A 87 1.63 3.11 -3.97
N LEU A 88 1.94 4.40 -4.14
CA LEU A 88 3.27 4.95 -3.87
C LEU A 88 3.68 4.80 -2.39
N ILE A 89 2.82 5.18 -1.45
CA ILE A 89 3.16 5.10 -0.02
C ILE A 89 3.27 3.65 0.45
N THR A 90 2.46 2.74 -0.12
CA THR A 90 2.54 1.30 0.17
C THR A 90 3.85 0.70 -0.33
N VAL A 91 4.23 1.00 -1.58
CA VAL A 91 5.51 0.55 -2.15
C VAL A 91 6.69 1.17 -1.39
N GLY A 92 6.60 2.44 -1.02
CA GLY A 92 7.62 3.11 -0.20
C GLY A 92 7.77 2.49 1.19
N PHE A 93 6.66 2.11 1.83
CA PHE A 93 6.66 1.40 3.11
C PHE A 93 7.32 0.03 2.99
N LEU A 94 6.99 -0.75 1.97
CA LEU A 94 7.61 -2.06 1.73
C LEU A 94 9.11 -1.92 1.41
N PHE A 95 9.50 -0.90 0.66
CA PHE A 95 10.90 -0.59 0.40
C PHE A 95 11.65 -0.22 1.68
N TYR A 96 11.05 0.55 2.57
CA TYR A 96 11.62 0.88 3.87
C TYR A 96 11.86 -0.39 4.71
N ILE A 97 10.87 -1.29 4.81
CA ILE A 97 11.03 -2.59 5.49
C ILE A 97 12.15 -3.41 4.84
N TYR A 98 12.21 -3.42 3.51
CA TYR A 98 13.24 -4.12 2.76
C TYR A 98 14.65 -3.63 3.13
N ILE A 99 14.86 -2.32 3.20
CA ILE A 99 16.15 -1.76 3.63
C ILE A 99 16.47 -2.14 5.07
N LEU A 100 15.50 -2.08 5.99
CA LEU A 100 15.70 -2.53 7.37
C LEU A 100 16.08 -4.03 7.44
N SER A 101 15.47 -4.88 6.63
CA SER A 101 15.81 -6.30 6.56
C SER A 101 17.26 -6.54 6.10
N ILE A 102 17.71 -5.79 5.11
CA ILE A 102 19.11 -5.83 4.65
C ILE A 102 20.06 -5.35 5.76
N LEU A 103 19.74 -4.25 6.45
CA LEU A 103 20.55 -3.73 7.55
C LEU A 103 20.65 -4.76 8.69
N ALA A 104 19.56 -5.42 9.03
CA ALA A 104 19.57 -6.50 10.04
C ALA A 104 20.45 -7.68 9.58
N ALA A 105 20.39 -8.06 8.29
CA ALA A 105 21.19 -9.15 7.74
C ALA A 105 22.69 -8.89 7.78
N ILE A 106 23.13 -7.64 7.64
CA ILE A 106 24.55 -7.23 7.76
C ILE A 106 24.99 -6.91 9.19
N GLY A 107 24.11 -7.19 10.19
CA GLY A 107 24.46 -7.17 11.61
C GLY A 107 24.09 -5.89 12.36
N TYR A 108 23.36 -4.93 11.77
CA TYR A 108 22.82 -3.81 12.53
C TYR A 108 21.73 -4.28 13.49
N GLN A 109 21.86 -3.89 14.76
CA GLN A 109 20.93 -4.22 15.82
C GLN A 109 19.97 -3.06 16.07
N PHE A 110 18.67 -3.30 15.94
CA PHE A 110 17.60 -2.36 16.24
C PHE A 110 16.30 -3.12 16.52
N ASN A 111 15.38 -2.46 17.19
CA ASN A 111 14.04 -3.03 17.37
C ASN A 111 13.20 -2.76 16.12
N MET A 112 12.83 -3.81 15.40
CA MET A 112 12.12 -3.71 14.12
C MET A 112 10.74 -3.05 14.29
N VAL A 113 10.00 -3.37 15.36
CA VAL A 113 8.68 -2.79 15.62
C VAL A 113 8.77 -1.29 15.83
N GLN A 114 9.77 -0.83 16.60
CA GLN A 114 9.97 0.60 16.83
C GLN A 114 10.36 1.34 15.56
N MET A 115 11.19 0.74 14.71
CA MET A 115 11.58 1.34 13.42
C MET A 115 10.40 1.40 12.45
N MET A 116 9.55 0.37 12.41
CA MET A 116 8.38 0.33 11.54
C MET A 116 7.24 1.27 11.97
N ALA A 117 7.08 1.52 13.27
CA ALA A 117 5.93 2.24 13.82
C ALA A 117 5.68 3.62 13.17
N PRO A 118 6.68 4.52 13.00
CA PRO A 118 6.44 5.82 12.36
C PRO A 118 6.07 5.71 10.88
N ALA A 119 6.67 4.79 10.14
CA ALA A 119 6.37 4.57 8.73
C ALA A 119 4.96 3.96 8.55
N PHE A 120 4.58 3.04 9.43
CA PHE A 120 3.23 2.47 9.45
C PHE A 120 2.19 3.53 9.84
N GLY A 121 2.50 4.40 10.81
CA GLY A 121 1.66 5.54 11.17
C GLY A 121 1.43 6.50 9.99
N ALA A 122 2.48 6.80 9.22
CA ALA A 122 2.37 7.63 8.02
C ALA A 122 1.50 6.96 6.93
N LEU A 123 1.65 5.65 6.74
CA LEU A 123 0.80 4.87 5.83
C LEU A 123 -0.67 4.96 6.23
N LEU A 124 -1.00 4.69 7.50
CA LEU A 124 -2.37 4.75 8.01
C LEU A 124 -2.95 6.17 7.94
N TYR A 125 -2.15 7.19 8.25
CA TYR A 125 -2.57 8.59 8.12
C TYR A 125 -2.96 8.90 6.67
N TYR A 126 -2.12 8.53 5.70
CA TYR A 126 -2.42 8.77 4.29
C TYR A 126 -3.68 8.02 3.82
N VAL A 127 -3.85 6.76 4.24
CA VAL A 127 -5.08 5.99 3.98
C VAL A 127 -6.30 6.73 4.54
N GLY A 128 -6.23 7.30 5.75
CA GLY A 128 -7.29 8.12 6.34
C GLY A 128 -7.63 9.33 5.48
N VAL A 129 -6.62 10.07 5.00
CA VAL A 129 -6.82 11.22 4.08
C VAL A 129 -7.52 10.79 2.79
N VAL A 130 -7.13 9.65 2.23
CA VAL A 130 -7.75 9.14 0.99
C VAL A 130 -9.20 8.72 1.24
N LEU A 131 -9.49 8.05 2.35
CA LEU A 131 -10.88 7.67 2.71
C LEU A 131 -11.79 8.88 2.82
N GLU A 132 -11.31 10.00 3.36
CA GLU A 132 -12.07 11.26 3.42
C GLU A 132 -12.38 11.82 2.03
N LYS A 133 -11.46 11.70 1.08
CA LYS A 133 -11.62 12.21 -0.30
C LYS A 133 -12.34 11.24 -1.24
N THR A 134 -12.59 10.00 -0.79
CA THR A 134 -13.16 8.95 -1.63
C THR A 134 -14.64 9.19 -1.87
N LYS A 135 -15.01 9.32 -3.15
CA LYS A 135 -16.40 9.25 -3.61
C LYS A 135 -16.84 7.78 -3.73
N SER A 136 -18.15 7.57 -3.79
CA SER A 136 -18.74 6.23 -3.94
C SER A 136 -18.18 5.46 -5.13
N ASN A 137 -17.42 4.41 -4.85
CA ASN A 137 -16.90 3.49 -5.84
C ASN A 137 -16.95 2.04 -5.32
N PHE A 138 -16.57 1.07 -6.14
CA PHE A 138 -16.68 -0.34 -5.79
C PHE A 138 -15.52 -0.85 -4.91
N PHE A 139 -14.31 -0.29 -5.03
CA PHE A 139 -13.11 -0.84 -4.42
C PHE A 139 -12.59 -0.08 -3.21
N VAL A 140 -12.84 1.23 -3.13
CA VAL A 140 -12.30 2.09 -2.06
C VAL A 140 -13.43 2.73 -1.26
N GLY A 141 -13.44 2.54 0.05
CA GLY A 141 -14.38 3.13 0.99
C GLY A 141 -14.89 2.16 2.05
N ILE A 142 -15.28 2.71 3.21
CA ILE A 142 -15.87 1.93 4.30
C ILE A 142 -17.33 1.63 3.92
N ARG A 143 -17.66 0.35 3.77
CA ARG A 143 -19.02 -0.13 3.52
C ARG A 143 -19.62 -0.66 4.80
N THR A 144 -20.36 0.19 5.47
CA THR A 144 -21.22 -0.24 6.58
C THR A 144 -22.69 -0.21 6.11
N PRO A 145 -23.58 -1.04 6.69
CA PRO A 145 -25.01 -1.01 6.32
C PRO A 145 -25.63 0.38 6.41
N TRP A 146 -25.21 1.21 7.37
CA TRP A 146 -25.70 2.58 7.55
C TRP A 146 -25.15 3.57 6.51
N THR A 147 -23.90 3.43 6.01
CA THR A 147 -23.39 4.29 4.92
C THR A 147 -24.03 3.96 3.56
N ILE A 148 -24.69 2.81 3.44
CA ILE A 148 -25.47 2.43 2.26
C ILE A 148 -26.89 2.95 2.38
N SER A 149 -27.50 2.98 3.59
CA SER A 149 -28.87 3.46 3.83
C SER A 149 -28.98 4.98 3.70
N ASP A 150 -28.06 5.76 4.23
CA ASP A 150 -28.05 7.23 4.10
C ASP A 150 -28.10 7.71 2.64
N ARG A 151 -27.53 6.94 1.71
CA ARG A 151 -27.60 7.24 0.27
C ARG A 151 -28.92 6.92 -0.38
N SER A 152 -29.68 5.97 0.14
CA SER A 152 -31.03 5.70 -0.36
C SER A 152 -32.00 6.82 -0.01
N GLU A 153 -31.75 7.54 1.11
CA GLU A 153 -32.56 8.67 1.51
C GLU A 153 -32.26 9.93 0.69
N GLU A 154 -31.00 10.21 0.31
CA GLU A 154 -30.66 11.32 -0.60
C GLU A 154 -31.35 11.16 -1.96
N HIS A 155 -31.30 9.98 -2.56
CA HIS A 155 -31.99 9.72 -3.84
C HIS A 155 -33.52 9.80 -3.72
N THR A 156 -34.08 9.39 -2.58
CA THR A 156 -35.55 9.49 -2.34
C THR A 156 -35.98 10.94 -2.14
N SER A 157 -35.19 11.75 -1.46
CA SER A 157 -35.45 13.18 -1.24
C SER A 157 -35.33 13.99 -2.53
N GLU A 158 -34.36 13.69 -3.41
CA GLU A 158 -34.23 14.34 -4.74
C GLU A 158 -35.38 13.97 -5.67
N LEU A 159 -35.87 12.73 -5.64
CA LEU A 159 -37.04 12.32 -6.42
C LEU A 159 -38.32 12.95 -5.89
N GLN A 160 -38.49 13.07 -4.59
CA GLN A 160 -39.63 13.74 -3.99
C GLN A 160 -39.67 15.24 -4.26
N SER A 161 -38.51 15.92 -4.27
CA SER A 161 -38.44 17.34 -4.61
C SER A 161 -38.79 17.62 -6.06
N ARG A 162 -38.51 16.71 -6.99
CA ARG A 162 -38.88 16.84 -8.42
C ARG A 162 -40.38 16.61 -8.69
N ILE A 163 -41.04 15.78 -7.87
CA ILE A 163 -42.47 15.50 -8.01
C ILE A 163 -43.33 16.64 -7.44
N THR A 164 -42.80 17.44 -6.50
CA THR A 164 -43.56 18.53 -5.84
C THR A 164 -43.51 19.84 -6.64
N ILE A 165 -42.73 19.94 -7.72
CA ILE A 165 -42.55 21.16 -8.56
C ILE A 165 -43.30 21.01 -9.90
N SER A 166 -43.98 19.92 -10.16
CA SER A 166 -44.81 19.70 -11.33
C SER A 166 -46.30 19.75 -10.92
#